data_4ee4fa18ab08075cc828d578573a2329
#
_entry.id   4ee4fa18ab08075cc828d578573a2329
#
_cell.length_a   1.000
_cell.length_b   1.000
_cell.length_c   1.000
_cell.angle_alpha   90.00
_cell.angle_beta   90.00
_cell.angle_gamma   90.00
#
_symmetry.space_group_name_H-M   'P 1'
#
loop_
_entity.id
_entity.type
_entity.pdbx_description
1 polymer ?
#
loop_
_entity_poly.entity_id
_entity_poly.type
_entity_poly.pdbx_seq_one_letter_code
_entity_poly.pdbx_strand_id
1 'polypeptide(L)' 'MKPGNYREMSHEELELKLEELEKRIFELRSQSVTEKLENSKAIVNVKRDIARVKTIMRERALESIKKYRME' A
#
# COMPACT_ATOMS: atom_id res chain seq x y z
N MET A 1 -8.24 -5.63 0.64
CA MET A 1 -8.77 -4.78 1.72
C MET A 1 -9.43 -3.53 1.18
N LYS A 2 -10.47 -3.10 1.82
CA LYS A 2 -11.16 -1.86 1.44
C LYS A 2 -10.38 -0.65 1.95
N PRO A 3 -10.42 0.50 1.24
CA PRO A 3 -9.69 1.70 1.68
C PRO A 3 -10.03 2.15 3.10
N GLY A 4 -11.27 1.95 3.54
CA GLY A 4 -11.68 2.32 4.89
C GLY A 4 -10.91 1.60 5.98
N ASN A 5 -10.54 0.34 5.75
CA ASN A 5 -9.78 -0.42 6.73
C ASN A 5 -8.38 0.16 6.94
N TYR A 6 -7.76 0.64 5.87
CA TYR A 6 -6.45 1.27 5.97
C TYR A 6 -6.51 2.60 6.73
N ARG A 7 -7.60 3.33 6.60
CA ARG A 7 -7.76 4.60 7.30
C ARG A 7 -7.90 4.45 8.80
N GLU A 8 -8.34 3.29 9.26
CA GLU A 8 -8.45 2.98 10.68
C GLU A 8 -7.13 2.53 11.30
N MET A 9 -6.17 2.17 10.47
CA MET A 9 -4.88 1.67 10.95
C MET A 9 -3.97 2.80 11.42
N SER A 10 -3.15 2.50 12.43
CA SER A 10 -2.13 3.44 12.89
C SER A 10 -1.04 3.59 11.84
N HIS A 11 -0.22 4.62 11.98
CA HIS A 11 0.89 4.85 11.06
C HIS A 11 1.86 3.65 11.03
N GLU A 12 2.18 3.10 12.19
CA GLU A 12 3.05 1.94 12.29
C GLU A 12 2.47 0.72 11.60
N GLU A 13 1.17 0.50 11.77
CA GLU A 13 0.48 -0.59 11.09
C GLU A 13 0.49 -0.43 9.58
N LEU A 14 0.34 0.80 9.10
CA LEU A 14 0.40 1.09 7.68
C LEU A 14 1.79 0.82 7.12
N GLU A 15 2.84 1.18 7.83
CA GLU A 15 4.21 0.88 7.42
C GLU A 15 4.46 -0.61 7.32
N LEU A 16 4.02 -1.37 8.31
CA LEU A 16 4.14 -2.82 8.30
C LEU A 16 3.36 -3.44 7.15
N LYS A 17 2.16 -2.94 6.90
CA LYS A 17 1.34 -3.41 5.79
C LYS A 17 2.00 -3.12 4.46
N LEU A 18 2.60 -1.96 4.33
CA LEU A 18 3.32 -1.59 3.10
C LEU A 18 4.50 -2.54 2.85
N GLU A 19 5.26 -2.86 3.89
CA GLU A 19 6.37 -3.82 3.77
C GLU A 19 5.86 -5.19 3.32
N GLU A 20 4.78 -5.68 3.92
CA GLU A 20 4.18 -6.96 3.55
C GLU A 20 3.76 -6.97 2.08
N LEU A 21 3.12 -5.90 1.64
CA LEU A 21 2.67 -5.79 0.25
C LEU A 21 3.84 -5.71 -0.72
N GLU A 22 4.90 -5.01 -0.36
CA GLU A 22 6.10 -4.93 -1.18
C GLU A 22 6.79 -6.28 -1.30
N LYS A 23 6.87 -7.04 -0.22
CA LYS A 23 7.39 -8.41 -0.25
C LYS A 23 6.53 -9.30 -1.12
N ARG A 24 5.22 -9.15 -1.00
CA ARG A 24 4.28 -9.95 -1.79
C ARG A 24 4.46 -9.70 -3.28
N ILE A 25 4.58 -8.44 -3.68
CA ILE A 25 4.76 -8.11 -5.10
C ILE A 25 6.09 -8.62 -5.64
N PHE A 26 7.12 -8.58 -4.81
CA PHE A 26 8.42 -9.13 -5.18
C PHE A 26 8.34 -10.64 -5.41
N GLU A 27 7.68 -11.36 -4.53
CA GLU A 27 7.47 -12.80 -4.67
C GLU A 27 6.69 -13.13 -5.93
N LEU A 28 5.62 -12.39 -6.20
CA LEU A 28 4.80 -12.60 -7.38
C LEU A 28 5.58 -12.34 -8.66
N ARG A 29 6.43 -11.34 -8.67
CA ARG A 29 7.29 -11.07 -9.82
C ARG A 29 8.30 -12.19 -10.05
N SER A 30 8.84 -12.75 -8.99
CA SER A 30 9.75 -13.88 -9.09
C SER A 30 9.07 -15.11 -9.66
N GLN A 31 7.80 -15.31 -9.38
CA GLN A 31 7.02 -16.44 -9.86
C GLN A 31 6.43 -16.26 -11.25
N SER A 32 6.51 -15.06 -11.80
CA SER A 32 5.85 -14.71 -13.06
C SER A 32 6.34 -15.49 -14.27
N VAL A 33 7.46 -16.17 -14.16
CA VAL A 33 8.01 -16.98 -15.25
C VAL A 33 7.17 -18.24 -15.53
N THR A 34 6.50 -18.75 -14.50
CA THR A 34 5.77 -20.01 -14.58
C THR A 34 4.26 -19.89 -14.72
N GLU A 35 3.67 -18.81 -14.21
CA GLU A 35 2.19 -18.63 -14.21
C GLU A 35 1.81 -17.21 -14.55
N LYS A 36 1.90 -16.85 -15.83
CA LYS A 36 1.73 -15.46 -16.26
C LYS A 36 0.37 -14.84 -16.00
N LEU A 37 -0.73 -15.56 -16.24
CA LEU A 37 -2.06 -14.97 -16.17
C LEU A 37 -2.56 -14.73 -14.74
N GLU A 38 -2.42 -15.72 -13.88
CA GLU A 38 -2.84 -15.58 -12.49
C GLU A 38 -1.99 -14.57 -11.74
N ASN A 39 -0.68 -14.58 -12.00
CA ASN A 39 0.22 -13.64 -11.37
C ASN A 39 -0.02 -12.19 -11.79
N SER A 40 -0.46 -11.97 -13.04
CA SER A 40 -0.77 -10.62 -13.50
C SER A 40 -1.89 -9.99 -12.69
N LYS A 41 -2.96 -10.74 -12.43
CA LYS A 41 -4.07 -10.25 -11.60
C LYS A 41 -3.64 -10.01 -10.17
N ALA A 42 -2.87 -10.93 -9.60
CA ALA A 42 -2.37 -10.79 -8.25
C ALA A 42 -1.45 -9.58 -8.11
N ILE A 43 -0.56 -9.37 -9.08
CA ILE A 43 0.34 -8.20 -9.09
C ILE A 43 -0.45 -6.91 -9.15
N VAL A 44 -1.45 -6.82 -10.02
CA VAL A 44 -2.30 -5.63 -10.13
C VAL A 44 -3.02 -5.35 -8.82
N ASN A 45 -3.58 -6.38 -8.18
CA ASN A 45 -4.27 -6.21 -6.91
C ASN A 45 -3.33 -5.73 -5.80
N VAL A 46 -2.14 -6.30 -5.71
CA VAL A 46 -1.15 -5.88 -4.72
C VAL A 46 -0.69 -4.45 -4.99
N LYS A 47 -0.45 -4.10 -6.24
CA LYS A 47 -0.09 -2.71 -6.61
C LYS A 47 -1.17 -1.72 -6.20
N ARG A 48 -2.43 -2.07 -6.39
CA ARG A 48 -3.54 -1.20 -5.97
C ARG A 48 -3.56 -1.01 -4.46
N ASP A 49 -3.33 -2.09 -3.71
CA ASP A 49 -3.27 -2.01 -2.26
C ASP A 49 -2.09 -1.14 -1.80
N ILE A 50 -0.93 -1.31 -2.42
CA ILE A 50 0.24 -0.47 -2.14
C ILE A 50 -0.09 1.00 -2.39
N ALA A 51 -0.72 1.29 -3.52
CA ALA A 51 -1.11 2.66 -3.86
C ALA A 51 -2.07 3.24 -2.82
N ARG A 52 -3.04 2.46 -2.36
CA ARG A 52 -3.99 2.88 -1.32
C ARG A 52 -3.29 3.22 -0.02
N VAL A 53 -2.40 2.34 0.42
CA VAL A 53 -1.64 2.57 1.66
C VAL A 53 -0.78 3.82 1.54
N LYS A 54 -0.07 3.97 0.45
CA LYS A 54 0.77 5.15 0.21
C LYS A 54 -0.04 6.44 0.16
N THR A 55 -1.21 6.39 -0.46
CA THR A 55 -2.11 7.54 -0.54
C THR A 55 -2.55 7.99 0.85
N ILE A 56 -2.94 7.04 1.69
CA ILE A 56 -3.36 7.36 3.06
C ILE A 56 -2.21 7.92 3.87
N MET A 57 -1.03 7.35 3.77
CA MET A 57 0.15 7.85 4.45
C MET A 57 0.50 9.27 3.99
N ARG A 58 0.37 9.53 2.70
CA ARG A 58 0.60 10.86 2.14
C ARG A 58 -0.43 11.86 2.64
N GLU A 59 -1.71 11.47 2.70
CA GLU A 59 -2.76 12.34 3.24
C GLU A 59 -2.47 12.73 4.68
N ARG A 60 -2.03 11.78 5.50
CA ARG A 60 -1.67 12.05 6.89
C ARG A 60 -0.48 12.98 7.01
N ALA A 61 0.52 12.81 6.17
CA ALA A 61 1.67 13.71 6.14
C ALA A 61 1.27 15.12 5.75
N LEU A 62 0.39 15.25 4.76
CA LEU A 62 -0.12 16.56 4.32
C LEU A 62 -0.94 17.23 5.41
N GLU A 63 -1.76 16.50 6.14
CA GLU A 63 -2.51 17.04 7.26
C GLU A 63 -1.59 17.57 8.35
N SER A 64 -0.53 16.85 8.66
CA SER A 64 0.46 17.31 9.63
C SER A 64 1.12 18.60 9.17
N ILE A 65 1.49 18.70 7.91
CA ILE A 65 2.10 19.90 7.35
C ILE A 65 1.12 21.07 7.41
N LYS A 66 -0.15 20.84 7.09
CA LYS A 66 -1.19 21.88 7.17
C LYS A 66 -1.36 22.41 8.59
N LYS A 67 -1.30 21.52 9.59
CA LYS A 67 -1.38 21.96 10.99
C LYS A 67 -0.26 22.92 11.36
N TYR A 68 0.94 22.64 10.89
CA TYR A 68 2.08 23.52 11.18
C TYR A 68 2.07 24.82 10.41
N ARG A 69 1.40 24.84 9.26
CA ARG A 69 1.32 26.04 8.41
C ARG A 69 0.18 26.98 8.76
N MET A 70 -0.79 26.52 9.49
CA MET A 70 -1.94 27.33 9.87
C MET A 70 -1.65 28.13 11.12
N GLU A 71 -0.83 29.11 10.99
CA GLU A 71 -0.56 30.05 12.07
C GLU A 71 -1.25 31.35 11.83
#